data_f439c787a8d27c1bcb8a44c3a92759fa
#
_entry.id   f439c787a8d27c1bcb8a44c3a92759fa
#
_cell.length_a   1.000
_cell.length_b   1.000
_cell.length_c   1.000
_cell.angle_alpha   90.00
_cell.angle_beta   90.00
_cell.angle_gamma   90.00
#
_symmetry.space_group_name_H-M   'P 1'
#
loop_
_entity.id
_entity.type
_entity.pdbx_description
1 polymer ?
#
loop_
_entity_poly.entity_id
_entity_poly.type
_entity_poly.pdbx_seq_one_letter_code
_entity_poly.pdbx_strand_id
1 'polypeptide(L)'
;SLVKLMNPCAGPALIVGSYTHPEYAVSMADTFALVGAHALLLRGTEGEPVADARRTPQMDAFRDGQRHLLQPAQEGSLAALPDLPKDISANATAAYIRDVLDGRLPVPTPIALQVAHILQEVSRPATTETNRPTAVQTP
;
A
#
# COMPACT_ATOMS: atom_id res chain seq x y z
N SER A 1 -7.90 -7.60 -11.54
CA SER A 1 -8.98 -6.69 -11.96
C SER A 1 -8.40 -5.29 -12.22
N LEU A 2 -8.64 -4.73 -13.41
CA LEU A 2 -8.18 -3.39 -13.80
C LEU A 2 -8.72 -2.28 -12.88
N VAL A 3 -9.88 -2.47 -12.27
CA VAL A 3 -10.50 -1.50 -11.36
C VAL A 3 -9.61 -1.14 -10.17
N LYS A 4 -8.80 -2.08 -9.68
CA LYS A 4 -7.87 -1.84 -8.58
C LYS A 4 -6.73 -0.85 -8.92
N LEU A 5 -6.49 -0.59 -10.20
CA LEU A 5 -5.42 0.27 -10.70
C LEU A 5 -5.93 1.64 -11.13
N MET A 6 -7.25 1.85 -11.11
CA MET A 6 -7.85 3.12 -11.53
C MET A 6 -7.74 4.16 -10.41
N ASN A 7 -7.34 5.36 -10.80
CA ASN A 7 -7.40 6.53 -9.91
C ASN A 7 -8.66 7.35 -10.24
N PRO A 8 -9.70 7.33 -9.40
CA PRO A 8 -10.91 8.10 -9.61
C PRO A 8 -10.78 9.58 -9.17
N CYS A 9 -9.66 9.95 -8.55
CA CYS A 9 -9.44 11.27 -8.01
C CYS A 9 -8.97 12.24 -9.12
N ALA A 10 -9.51 13.46 -9.16
CA ALA A 10 -9.07 14.51 -10.05
C ALA A 10 -7.81 15.24 -9.58
N GLY A 11 -7.44 15.10 -8.31
CA GLY A 11 -6.27 15.72 -7.68
C GLY A 11 -5.20 14.70 -7.30
N PRO A 12 -4.15 15.15 -6.58
CA PRO A 12 -3.11 14.25 -6.07
C PRO A 12 -3.70 13.13 -5.24
N ALA A 13 -3.29 11.89 -5.51
CA ALA A 13 -3.78 10.72 -4.81
C ALA A 13 -2.69 9.65 -4.72
N LEU A 14 -2.74 8.86 -3.64
CA LEU A 14 -1.97 7.64 -3.49
C LEU A 14 -2.89 6.44 -3.75
N ILE A 15 -2.54 5.60 -4.72
CA ILE A 15 -3.26 4.34 -4.97
C ILE A 15 -2.67 3.27 -4.05
N VAL A 16 -3.49 2.69 -3.17
CA VAL A 16 -3.07 1.53 -2.38
C VAL A 16 -3.60 0.27 -3.04
N GLY A 17 -2.70 -0.52 -3.63
CA GLY A 17 -3.02 -1.75 -4.35
C GLY A 17 -2.55 -3.00 -3.60
N SER A 18 -3.31 -4.10 -3.76
CA SER A 18 -2.92 -5.40 -3.21
C SER A 18 -3.02 -6.50 -4.26
N TYR A 19 -2.11 -7.47 -4.15
CA TYR A 19 -2.16 -8.70 -4.94
C TYR A 19 -2.21 -9.91 -4.01
N THR A 20 -2.85 -10.98 -4.46
CA THR A 20 -2.92 -12.27 -3.76
C THR A 20 -2.01 -13.30 -4.39
N HIS A 21 -1.80 -13.25 -5.72
CA HIS A 21 -0.98 -14.16 -6.47
C HIS A 21 0.26 -13.46 -7.04
N PRO A 22 1.44 -14.10 -7.04
CA PRO A 22 2.70 -13.49 -7.45
C PRO A 22 2.69 -12.88 -8.87
N GLU A 23 1.99 -13.51 -9.82
CA GLU A 23 1.87 -13.01 -11.19
C GLU A 23 1.18 -11.65 -11.28
N TYR A 24 0.25 -11.36 -10.37
CA TYR A 24 -0.38 -10.04 -10.31
C TYR A 24 0.54 -8.98 -9.72
N ALA A 25 1.50 -9.37 -8.86
CA ALA A 25 2.51 -8.42 -8.37
C ALA A 25 3.30 -7.82 -9.52
N VAL A 26 3.71 -8.65 -10.48
CA VAL A 26 4.47 -8.21 -11.67
C VAL A 26 3.60 -7.29 -12.53
N SER A 27 2.41 -7.76 -12.94
CA SER A 27 1.52 -6.99 -13.82
C SER A 27 1.11 -5.64 -13.21
N MET A 28 0.84 -5.60 -11.89
CA MET A 28 0.48 -4.35 -11.21
C MET A 28 1.67 -3.41 -11.08
N ALA A 29 2.86 -3.95 -10.77
CA ALA A 29 4.08 -3.16 -10.69
C ALA A 29 4.42 -2.52 -12.04
N ASP A 30 4.37 -3.31 -13.12
CA ASP A 30 4.62 -2.82 -14.49
C ASP A 30 3.60 -1.75 -14.89
N THR A 31 2.32 -1.94 -14.53
CA THR A 31 1.28 -0.94 -14.81
C THR A 31 1.54 0.36 -14.06
N PHE A 32 1.85 0.32 -12.75
CA PHE A 32 2.15 1.51 -11.97
C PHE A 32 3.39 2.24 -12.49
N ALA A 33 4.42 1.50 -12.88
CA ALA A 33 5.61 2.09 -13.49
C ALA A 33 5.30 2.75 -14.85
N LEU A 34 4.54 2.06 -15.71
CA LEU A 34 4.21 2.54 -17.05
C LEU A 34 3.37 3.82 -17.03
N VAL A 35 2.39 3.91 -16.14
CA VAL A 35 1.51 5.09 -16.04
C VAL A 35 2.05 6.18 -15.13
N GLY A 36 3.24 5.99 -14.53
CA GLY A 36 3.82 6.94 -13.58
C GLY A 36 2.98 7.16 -12.32
N ALA A 37 2.24 6.13 -11.88
CA ALA A 37 1.33 6.27 -10.75
C ALA A 37 2.08 6.54 -9.44
N HIS A 38 1.48 7.36 -8.57
CA HIS A 38 1.84 7.39 -7.15
C HIS A 38 1.06 6.28 -6.44
N ALA A 39 1.75 5.21 -6.06
CA ALA A 39 1.10 4.01 -5.54
C ALA A 39 1.91 3.32 -4.45
N LEU A 40 1.22 2.61 -3.57
CA LEU A 40 1.77 1.64 -2.62
C LEU A 40 1.22 0.26 -3.00
N LEU A 41 2.10 -0.70 -3.24
CA LEU A 41 1.75 -2.08 -3.60
C LEU A 41 2.21 -3.04 -2.50
N LEU A 42 1.32 -3.92 -2.07
CA LEU A 42 1.63 -4.95 -1.07
C LEU A 42 0.89 -6.26 -1.35
N ARG A 43 1.34 -7.33 -0.71
CA ARG A 43 0.59 -8.59 -0.72
C ARG A 43 -0.57 -8.52 0.25
N GLY A 44 -1.80 -8.72 -0.24
CA GLY A 44 -3.01 -8.91 0.57
C GLY A 44 -3.33 -10.39 0.78
N THR A 45 -4.28 -10.68 1.67
CA THR A 45 -4.76 -12.05 1.93
C THR A 45 -5.94 -12.41 1.05
N GLU A 46 -6.96 -11.54 0.95
CA GLU A 46 -8.23 -11.78 0.27
C GLU A 46 -8.52 -10.77 -0.86
N GLY A 47 -7.59 -9.88 -1.14
CA GLY A 47 -7.73 -8.87 -2.19
C GLY A 47 -8.08 -7.47 -1.70
N GLU A 48 -8.29 -7.28 -0.41
CA GLU A 48 -8.34 -5.98 0.26
C GLU A 48 -6.93 -5.36 0.34
N PRO A 49 -6.80 -4.03 0.27
CA PRO A 49 -5.50 -3.35 0.34
C PRO A 49 -5.02 -3.15 1.79
N VAL A 50 -5.06 -4.22 2.59
CA VAL A 50 -4.66 -4.23 4.00
C VAL A 50 -3.58 -5.28 4.22
N ALA A 51 -2.53 -4.94 4.97
CA ALA A 51 -1.49 -5.87 5.35
C ALA A 51 -2.04 -7.00 6.24
N ASP A 52 -1.54 -8.22 6.05
CA ASP A 52 -1.86 -9.33 6.95
C ASP A 52 -1.40 -8.97 8.38
N ALA A 53 -2.34 -8.94 9.32
CA ALA A 53 -2.07 -8.61 10.72
C ALA A 53 -1.05 -9.55 11.39
N ARG A 54 -0.86 -10.75 10.85
CA ARG A 54 0.03 -11.79 11.40
C ARG A 54 1.47 -11.69 10.91
N ARG A 55 1.69 -11.15 9.68
CA ARG A 55 3.01 -11.14 9.04
C ARG A 55 3.17 -9.90 8.16
N THR A 56 4.24 -9.16 8.37
CA THR A 56 4.55 -7.99 7.56
C THR A 56 4.84 -8.40 6.12
N PRO A 57 4.03 -7.94 5.14
CA PRO A 57 4.31 -8.17 3.73
C PRO A 57 5.41 -7.22 3.24
N GLN A 58 6.00 -7.54 2.09
CA GLN A 58 6.74 -6.52 1.35
C GLN A 58 5.81 -5.40 0.92
N MET A 59 6.28 -4.15 1.04
CA MET A 59 5.57 -2.96 0.59
C MET A 59 6.48 -2.15 -0.31
N ASP A 60 6.01 -1.86 -1.51
CA ASP A 60 6.73 -1.08 -2.52
C ASP A 60 5.96 0.20 -2.84
N ALA A 61 6.65 1.33 -2.87
CA ALA A 61 6.12 2.56 -3.43
C ALA A 61 6.48 2.69 -4.90
N PHE A 62 5.60 3.31 -5.66
CA PHE A 62 5.83 3.73 -7.05
C PHE A 62 5.70 5.25 -7.12
N ARG A 63 6.69 5.88 -7.74
CA ARG A 63 6.77 7.34 -7.92
C ARG A 63 7.43 7.61 -9.26
N ASP A 64 6.79 8.41 -10.11
CA ASP A 64 7.36 8.81 -11.39
C ASP A 64 7.92 7.64 -12.23
N GLY A 65 7.19 6.52 -12.24
CA GLY A 65 7.60 5.30 -12.94
C GLY A 65 8.69 4.46 -12.23
N GLN A 66 9.15 4.88 -11.05
CA GLN A 66 10.19 4.18 -10.30
C GLN A 66 9.62 3.41 -9.11
N ARG A 67 10.12 2.18 -8.91
CA ARG A 67 9.78 1.34 -7.75
C ARG A 67 10.78 1.56 -6.61
N HIS A 68 10.27 1.72 -5.40
CA HIS A 68 11.04 1.90 -4.17
C HIS A 68 10.60 0.89 -3.11
N LEU A 69 11.50 0.06 -2.63
CA LEU A 69 11.20 -0.82 -1.49
C LEU A 69 11.08 0.02 -0.22
N LEU A 70 9.89 0.03 0.40
CA LEU A 70 9.65 0.70 1.67
C LEU A 70 9.81 -0.25 2.86
N GLN A 71 9.30 -1.46 2.72
CA GLN A 71 9.28 -2.47 3.76
C GLN A 71 9.63 -3.83 3.17
N PRO A 72 10.70 -4.51 3.62
CA PRO A 72 10.94 -5.89 3.24
C PRO A 72 9.90 -6.82 3.87
N ALA A 73 9.62 -7.95 3.22
CA ALA A 73 8.79 -8.99 3.78
C ALA A 73 9.44 -9.57 5.04
N GLN A 74 8.62 -9.86 6.05
CA GLN A 74 9.08 -10.60 7.22
C GLN A 74 9.38 -12.04 6.85
N GLU A 75 10.63 -12.46 7.04
CA GLU A 75 11.10 -13.82 6.79
C GLU A 75 11.06 -14.68 8.06
N GLY A 76 11.24 -15.99 7.89
CA GLY A 76 11.34 -16.97 8.98
C GLY A 76 10.02 -17.30 9.66
N SER A 77 10.10 -18.02 10.77
CA SER A 77 8.94 -18.39 11.60
C SER A 77 8.51 -17.20 12.45
N LEU A 78 7.19 -17.08 12.70
CA LEU A 78 6.66 -16.10 13.64
C LEU A 78 6.99 -16.53 15.06
N ALA A 79 7.65 -15.66 15.83
CA ALA A 79 7.96 -15.91 17.23
C ALA A 79 6.69 -15.92 18.11
N ALA A 80 5.71 -15.08 17.74
CA ALA A 80 4.39 -15.04 18.36
C ALA A 80 3.36 -14.60 17.32
N LEU A 81 2.13 -15.10 17.43
CA LEU A 81 1.00 -14.59 16.67
C LEU A 81 0.39 -13.42 17.42
N PRO A 82 -0.10 -12.39 16.72
CA PRO A 82 -0.87 -11.32 17.35
C PRO A 82 -2.16 -11.90 17.96
N ASP A 83 -2.59 -11.30 19.05
CA ASP A 83 -3.86 -11.66 19.69
C ASP A 83 -5.02 -11.09 18.87
N LEU A 84 -5.48 -11.89 17.92
CA LEU A 84 -6.61 -11.56 17.04
C LEU A 84 -7.87 -12.28 17.52
N PRO A 85 -9.06 -11.71 17.28
CA PRO A 85 -10.33 -12.38 17.59
C PRO A 85 -10.41 -13.75 16.91
N LYS A 86 -10.81 -14.77 17.65
CA LYS A 86 -11.08 -16.11 17.10
C LYS A 86 -12.43 -16.16 16.37
N ASP A 87 -13.37 -15.34 16.81
CA ASP A 87 -14.67 -15.15 16.17
C ASP A 87 -14.52 -14.18 15.01
N ILE A 88 -14.85 -14.64 13.80
CA ILE A 88 -14.79 -13.86 12.53
C ILE A 88 -16.11 -13.17 12.18
N SER A 89 -17.10 -13.16 13.11
CA SER A 89 -18.35 -12.47 12.88
C SER A 89 -18.14 -10.95 12.72
N ALA A 90 -19.04 -10.30 12.00
CA ALA A 90 -18.98 -8.86 11.79
C ALA A 90 -19.00 -8.09 13.13
N ASN A 91 -19.76 -8.56 14.13
CA ASN A 91 -19.85 -7.92 15.43
C ASN A 91 -18.53 -8.03 16.21
N ALA A 92 -17.90 -9.22 16.24
CA ALA A 92 -16.63 -9.41 16.91
C ALA A 92 -15.52 -8.59 16.23
N THR A 93 -15.49 -8.59 14.90
CA THR A 93 -14.53 -7.79 14.12
C THR A 93 -14.71 -6.29 14.39
N ALA A 94 -15.94 -5.78 14.38
CA ALA A 94 -16.22 -4.38 14.67
C ALA A 94 -15.86 -3.98 16.11
N ALA A 95 -16.09 -4.89 17.09
CA ALA A 95 -15.68 -4.67 18.47
C ALA A 95 -14.15 -4.56 18.59
N TYR A 96 -13.42 -5.50 17.98
CA TYR A 96 -11.95 -5.49 17.96
C TYR A 96 -11.41 -4.20 17.33
N ILE A 97 -11.94 -3.78 16.18
CA ILE A 97 -11.52 -2.55 15.52
C ILE A 97 -11.72 -1.34 16.44
N ARG A 98 -12.89 -1.24 17.11
CA ARG A 98 -13.13 -0.15 18.07
C ARG A 98 -12.14 -0.17 19.22
N ASP A 99 -11.84 -1.35 19.77
CA ASP A 99 -10.89 -1.48 20.87
C ASP A 99 -9.47 -1.05 20.47
N VAL A 100 -9.07 -1.35 19.25
CA VAL A 100 -7.79 -0.88 18.70
C VAL A 100 -7.80 0.64 18.50
N LEU A 101 -8.86 1.19 17.91
CA LEU A 101 -8.97 2.64 17.65
C LEU A 101 -9.03 3.45 18.96
N ASP A 102 -9.66 2.91 20.00
CA ASP A 102 -9.73 3.53 21.33
C ASP A 102 -8.45 3.30 22.16
N GLY A 103 -7.45 2.62 21.63
CA GLY A 103 -6.19 2.33 22.33
C GLY A 103 -6.30 1.28 23.44
N ARG A 104 -7.40 0.54 23.52
CA ARG A 104 -7.56 -0.58 24.47
C ARG A 104 -6.79 -1.84 24.06
N LEU A 105 -6.61 -2.03 22.76
CA LEU A 105 -5.80 -3.10 22.19
C LEU A 105 -4.70 -2.52 21.31
N PRO A 106 -3.54 -3.19 21.21
CA PRO A 106 -2.46 -2.73 20.34
C PRO A 106 -2.82 -2.93 18.87
N VAL A 107 -2.42 -1.97 18.03
CA VAL A 107 -2.50 -2.12 16.56
C VAL A 107 -1.54 -3.23 16.13
N PRO A 108 -1.95 -4.20 15.30
CA PRO A 108 -1.03 -5.17 14.72
C PRO A 108 0.11 -4.48 13.97
N THR A 109 1.34 -4.85 14.27
CA THR A 109 2.55 -4.21 13.71
C THR A 109 2.54 -4.08 12.18
N PRO A 110 2.13 -5.10 11.38
CA PRO A 110 2.09 -4.95 9.92
C PRO A 110 1.14 -3.85 9.44
N ILE A 111 -0.01 -3.69 10.12
CA ILE A 111 -1.00 -2.66 9.80
C ILE A 111 -0.46 -1.27 10.20
N ALA A 112 0.15 -1.15 11.38
CA ALA A 112 0.77 0.10 11.82
C ALA A 112 1.87 0.56 10.85
N LEU A 113 2.72 -0.35 10.37
CA LEU A 113 3.75 -0.07 9.38
C LEU A 113 3.13 0.40 8.05
N GLN A 114 2.10 -0.28 7.57
CA GLN A 114 1.40 0.13 6.35
C GLN A 114 0.83 1.55 6.48
N VAL A 115 0.17 1.87 7.58
CA VAL A 115 -0.38 3.22 7.83
C VAL A 115 0.75 4.26 7.86
N ALA A 116 1.87 3.96 8.54
CA ALA A 116 3.01 4.86 8.59
C ALA A 116 3.58 5.14 7.18
N HIS A 117 3.73 4.12 6.33
CA HIS A 117 4.18 4.28 4.95
C HIS A 117 3.18 5.09 4.10
N ILE A 118 1.87 4.83 4.25
CA ILE A 118 0.83 5.63 3.57
C ILE A 118 0.93 7.11 3.96
N LEU A 119 1.02 7.41 5.25
CA LEU A 119 1.14 8.79 5.73
C LEU A 119 2.42 9.46 5.22
N GLN A 120 3.53 8.74 5.22
CA GLN A 120 4.79 9.22 4.66
C GLN A 120 4.68 9.54 3.17
N GLU A 121 4.05 8.64 2.38
CA GLU A 121 3.88 8.85 0.95
C GLU A 121 2.96 10.03 0.62
N VAL A 122 1.81 10.15 1.28
CA VAL A 122 0.88 11.27 1.02
C VAL A 122 1.42 12.63 1.50
N SER A 123 2.36 12.62 2.45
CA SER A 123 3.00 13.84 2.95
C SER A 123 4.19 14.30 2.09
N ARG A 124 4.59 13.53 1.08
CA ARG A 124 5.69 13.91 0.18
C ARG A 124 5.24 15.08 -0.71
N PRO A 125 6.08 16.11 -0.88
CA PRO A 125 5.79 17.14 -1.86
C PRO A 125 5.72 16.51 -3.25
N ALA A 126 4.75 16.92 -4.08
CA ALA A 126 4.71 16.54 -5.48
C ALA A 126 6.03 16.96 -6.14
N THR A 127 6.67 16.03 -6.85
CA THR A 127 7.85 16.35 -7.65
C THR A 127 7.41 17.37 -8.71
N THR A 128 7.86 18.62 -8.57
CA THR A 128 7.56 19.66 -9.56
C THR A 128 8.27 19.25 -10.85
N GLU A 129 7.51 18.88 -11.88
CA GLU A 129 8.04 18.74 -13.24
C GLU A 129 8.70 20.07 -13.67
N THR A 130 10.00 20.17 -13.48
CA THR A 130 10.81 21.19 -14.13
C THR A 130 11.62 20.48 -15.20
N ASN A 131 10.96 20.07 -16.28
CA ASN A 131 11.62 19.91 -17.56
C ASN A 131 10.60 19.92 -18.72
N ARG A 132 10.11 21.10 -19.04
CA ARG A 132 9.51 21.35 -20.35
C ARG A 132 10.70 21.62 -21.30
N PRO A 133 11.01 20.76 -22.26
CA PRO A 133 12.00 21.11 -23.24
C PRO A 133 11.53 22.34 -24.01
N THR A 134 12.34 23.37 -23.97
CA THR A 134 12.16 24.59 -24.75
C THR A 134 12.04 24.21 -26.22
N ALA A 135 10.93 24.56 -26.84
CA ALA A 135 10.73 24.40 -28.27
C ALA A 135 11.86 25.10 -29.00
N VAL A 136 12.64 24.33 -29.76
CA VAL A 136 13.62 24.87 -30.73
C VAL A 136 12.83 25.62 -31.77
N GLN A 137 12.92 26.94 -31.76
CA GLN A 137 12.54 27.78 -32.91
C GLN A 137 13.60 27.60 -33.97
N THR A 138 13.20 27.01 -35.08
CA THR A 138 14.01 26.97 -36.30
C THR A 138 13.77 28.27 -37.10
N PRO A 139 14.80 28.90 -37.69
CA PRO A 139 14.73 30.13 -38.46
C PRO A 139 14.00 29.96 -39.79
#